data_c529c7ba24c387fb5210fb66dba632a7
#
_entry.id   c529c7ba24c387fb5210fb66dba632a7
#
_cell.length_a   1.000
_cell.length_b   1.000
_cell.length_c   1.000
_cell.angle_alpha   90.00
_cell.angle_beta   90.00
_cell.angle_gamma   90.00
#
_symmetry.space_group_name_H-M   'P 1'
#
loop_
_entity.id
_entity.type
_entity.pdbx_description
1 polymer ?
#
loop_
_entity_poly.entity_id
_entity_poly.type
_entity_poly.pdbx_seq_one_letter_code
_entity_poly.pdbx_strand_id
1 'polypeptide(L)'
;MFKFFIRLHAAAFALATTALPQAAHAHGVVGERFFPATIASDDPFVADELALPTISLGNHEEDYEFEYTKSIVPHVSISFGGGFIDAHSPGDPRASGWENTEITPTWQFITDAGSEFVASAAMSIEIGGSGSGAVADKFTTYTPKILFGKGFGGLPDSMALLRPLAVTGVVGYAIPGTSRQSESLAWGGAIEYSLLYLQNNVRDQRFSSFVAQLTPLVEFKLSSPTGAGRTTGTINPGLIWSGQYTQFAAEAIIPVNHATGDTVGVLMQLHFYLDDIFPHSLGTPIFGGNP
;
A
#
# COMPACT_ATOMS: atom_id res chain seq x y z
N MET A 1 -7.83 -67.09 24.10
CA MET A 1 -8.83 -66.03 24.14
C MET A 1 -8.14 -64.69 24.35
N PHE A 2 -7.23 -64.29 23.42
CA PHE A 2 -6.46 -63.08 23.55
C PHE A 2 -5.78 -62.78 22.20
N LYS A 3 -6.52 -62.44 21.15
CA LYS A 3 -5.99 -61.96 19.84
C LYS A 3 -7.07 -61.22 19.03
N PHE A 4 -7.77 -60.26 19.61
CA PHE A 4 -8.80 -59.51 18.84
C PHE A 4 -8.80 -58.01 19.11
N PHE A 5 -7.80 -57.39 19.71
CA PHE A 5 -7.83 -55.99 20.10
C PHE A 5 -6.75 -55.09 19.49
N ILE A 6 -6.02 -55.48 18.46
CA ILE A 6 -4.92 -54.66 17.87
C ILE A 6 -5.19 -54.25 16.41
N ARG A 7 -6.38 -54.28 15.90
CA ARG A 7 -6.64 -53.85 14.52
C ARG A 7 -7.59 -52.69 14.33
N LEU A 8 -7.94 -51.96 15.38
CA LEU A 8 -8.91 -50.86 15.29
C LEU A 8 -8.30 -49.45 15.54
N HIS A 9 -7.01 -49.33 15.75
CA HIS A 9 -6.35 -48.03 16.00
C HIS A 9 -5.47 -47.52 14.85
N ALA A 10 -5.34 -48.25 13.76
CA ALA A 10 -4.52 -47.86 12.61
C ALA A 10 -5.31 -47.19 11.48
N ALA A 11 -6.65 -47.18 11.55
CA ALA A 11 -7.49 -46.57 10.50
C ALA A 11 -7.98 -45.13 10.81
N ALA A 12 -7.74 -44.63 12.03
CA ALA A 12 -8.17 -43.29 12.46
C ALA A 12 -7.10 -42.20 12.29
N PHE A 13 -5.88 -42.53 11.84
CA PHE A 13 -4.77 -41.60 11.71
C PHE A 13 -4.47 -41.19 10.26
N ALA A 14 -5.20 -41.68 9.28
CA ALA A 14 -4.96 -41.45 7.85
C ALA A 14 -5.96 -40.47 7.18
N LEU A 15 -6.82 -39.82 7.94
CA LEU A 15 -7.81 -38.87 7.38
C LEU A 15 -7.65 -37.43 7.89
N ALA A 16 -6.52 -37.09 8.47
CA ALA A 16 -6.27 -35.75 9.04
C ALA A 16 -5.16 -34.94 8.34
N THR A 17 -4.87 -35.23 7.07
CA THR A 17 -3.84 -34.47 6.36
C THR A 17 -4.22 -34.21 4.91
N THR A 18 -5.25 -33.40 4.64
CA THR A 18 -5.38 -32.58 3.43
C THR A 18 -6.37 -31.45 3.63
N ALA A 19 -6.39 -30.77 4.76
CA ALA A 19 -6.74 -29.38 4.79
C ALA A 19 -5.42 -28.64 4.55
N LEU A 20 -5.04 -28.51 3.28
CA LEU A 20 -4.20 -27.38 2.89
C LEU A 20 -4.97 -26.15 3.39
N PRO A 21 -4.35 -25.26 4.18
CA PRO A 21 -4.96 -23.97 4.41
C PRO A 21 -5.21 -23.41 3.01
N GLN A 22 -6.49 -23.21 2.65
CA GLN A 22 -6.78 -22.21 1.64
C GLN A 22 -6.09 -20.97 2.17
N ALA A 23 -5.05 -20.52 1.47
CA ALA A 23 -4.47 -19.23 1.73
C ALA A 23 -5.66 -18.27 1.76
N ALA A 24 -6.00 -17.74 2.92
CA ALA A 24 -6.81 -16.56 2.99
C ALA A 24 -6.19 -15.64 1.96
N HIS A 25 -6.98 -15.17 0.99
CA HIS A 25 -6.47 -14.24 0.00
C HIS A 25 -6.22 -12.93 0.76
N ALA A 26 -5.06 -12.86 1.39
CA ALA A 26 -4.53 -11.67 1.99
C ALA A 26 -4.55 -10.57 0.91
N HIS A 27 -4.86 -9.35 1.33
CA HIS A 27 -4.74 -8.17 0.47
C HIS A 27 -3.43 -8.23 -0.32
N GLY A 28 -3.40 -7.55 -1.46
CA GLY A 28 -2.20 -7.46 -2.29
C GLY A 28 -1.82 -8.72 -3.07
N VAL A 29 -2.64 -9.79 -3.10
CA VAL A 29 -2.31 -11.01 -3.84
C VAL A 29 -3.05 -11.08 -5.18
N VAL A 30 -2.28 -11.25 -6.28
CA VAL A 30 -2.81 -11.48 -7.62
C VAL A 30 -2.06 -12.65 -8.26
N GLY A 31 -2.73 -13.78 -8.43
CA GLY A 31 -2.09 -15.04 -8.84
C GLY A 31 -1.11 -15.54 -7.79
N GLU A 32 0.16 -15.70 -8.18
CA GLU A 32 1.24 -16.08 -7.27
C GLU A 32 2.01 -14.87 -6.71
N ARG A 33 1.63 -13.66 -7.10
CA ARG A 33 2.27 -12.42 -6.72
C ARG A 33 1.62 -11.82 -5.50
N PHE A 34 2.43 -11.52 -4.49
CA PHE A 34 2.12 -10.57 -3.44
C PHE A 34 2.71 -9.21 -3.78
N PHE A 35 1.90 -8.16 -3.74
CA PHE A 35 2.29 -6.77 -3.83
C PHE A 35 2.21 -6.20 -2.41
N PRO A 36 3.32 -5.79 -1.80
CA PRO A 36 3.27 -5.10 -0.51
C PRO A 36 2.57 -3.74 -0.64
N ALA A 37 1.93 -3.28 0.41
CA ALA A 37 1.37 -1.93 0.44
C ALA A 37 2.49 -0.89 0.28
N THR A 38 2.36 -0.03 -0.72
CA THR A 38 3.27 1.11 -0.94
C THR A 38 3.05 2.18 0.13
N ILE A 39 4.06 3.01 0.42
CA ILE A 39 3.98 3.98 1.52
C ILE A 39 4.08 5.43 1.07
N ALA A 40 4.70 5.72 -0.06
CA ALA A 40 4.76 7.05 -0.63
C ALA A 40 3.69 7.29 -1.70
N SER A 41 3.27 6.24 -2.42
CA SER A 41 2.26 6.29 -3.48
C SER A 41 1.09 5.36 -3.15
N ASP A 42 -0.11 5.68 -3.67
CA ASP A 42 -1.28 4.82 -3.50
C ASP A 42 -1.12 3.51 -4.27
N ASP A 43 -1.62 2.41 -3.71
CA ASP A 43 -1.68 1.11 -4.35
C ASP A 43 -3.10 0.77 -4.88
N PRO A 44 -3.23 -0.22 -5.78
CA PRO A 44 -4.51 -0.53 -6.44
C PRO A 44 -5.43 -1.47 -5.64
N PHE A 45 -5.09 -1.88 -4.43
CA PHE A 45 -5.79 -2.96 -3.76
C PHE A 45 -6.97 -2.49 -2.92
N VAL A 46 -7.98 -3.34 -2.84
CA VAL A 46 -9.12 -3.23 -1.92
C VAL A 46 -8.92 -4.26 -0.82
N ALA A 47 -8.62 -3.79 0.38
CA ALA A 47 -8.30 -4.61 1.53
C ALA A 47 -8.87 -4.00 2.83
N ASP A 48 -8.82 -4.76 3.91
CA ASP A 48 -9.12 -4.29 5.27
C ASP A 48 -7.79 -4.09 6.00
N GLU A 49 -7.38 -2.84 6.18
CA GLU A 49 -6.03 -2.54 6.65
C GLU A 49 -5.95 -1.25 7.46
N LEU A 50 -4.88 -1.12 8.24
CA LEU A 50 -4.57 0.05 9.04
C LEU A 50 -3.09 0.38 8.93
N ALA A 51 -2.77 1.51 8.32
CA ALA A 51 -1.46 2.13 8.39
C ALA A 51 -1.42 3.07 9.61
N LEU A 52 -0.58 2.77 10.61
CA LEU A 52 -0.45 3.57 11.83
C LEU A 52 0.80 3.17 12.63
N PRO A 53 1.77 4.07 12.82
CA PRO A 53 1.89 5.37 12.16
C PRO A 53 2.56 5.27 10.78
N THR A 54 2.28 6.24 9.92
CA THR A 54 3.18 6.65 8.84
C THR A 54 3.89 7.90 9.31
N ILE A 55 5.23 7.88 9.29
CA ILE A 55 6.06 8.97 9.82
C ILE A 55 6.97 9.48 8.70
N SER A 56 6.81 10.75 8.34
CA SER A 56 7.68 11.45 7.41
C SER A 56 8.53 12.48 8.15
N LEU A 57 9.85 12.39 8.01
CA LEU A 57 10.80 13.28 8.66
C LEU A 57 11.72 13.89 7.59
N GLY A 58 11.64 15.17 7.39
CA GLY A 58 12.54 15.84 6.44
C GLY A 58 12.03 17.20 5.98
N ASN A 59 12.89 17.92 5.29
CA ASN A 59 12.59 19.22 4.69
C ASN A 59 11.92 20.24 5.65
N HIS A 60 12.37 20.24 6.92
CA HIS A 60 11.83 21.10 7.98
C HIS A 60 10.39 20.78 8.38
N GLU A 61 9.96 19.54 8.16
CA GLU A 61 8.62 19.06 8.44
C GLU A 61 8.68 17.68 9.07
N GLU A 62 7.86 17.46 10.07
CA GLU A 62 7.60 16.17 10.68
C GLU A 62 6.10 15.90 10.51
N ASP A 63 5.78 14.79 9.86
CA ASP A 63 4.41 14.41 9.58
C ASP A 63 4.12 13.02 10.14
N TYR A 64 2.96 12.87 10.78
CA TYR A 64 2.50 11.67 11.45
C TYR A 64 1.09 11.35 10.96
N GLU A 65 0.99 10.43 10.01
CA GLU A 65 -0.27 10.08 9.36
C GLU A 65 -0.81 8.73 9.85
N PHE A 66 -2.10 8.55 9.63
CA PHE A 66 -2.77 7.26 9.72
C PHE A 66 -3.72 7.10 8.53
N GLU A 67 -3.94 5.85 8.12
CA GLU A 67 -5.01 5.50 7.18
C GLU A 67 -5.67 4.20 7.65
N TYR A 68 -7.00 4.20 7.65
CA TYR A 68 -7.82 3.02 7.89
C TYR A 68 -8.67 2.75 6.65
N THR A 69 -8.50 1.56 6.08
CA THR A 69 -9.25 1.10 4.91
C THR A 69 -10.21 -0.01 5.30
N LYS A 70 -11.45 0.11 4.86
CA LYS A 70 -12.51 -0.86 5.09
C LYS A 70 -13.19 -1.29 3.80
N SER A 71 -13.19 -2.57 3.51
CA SER A 71 -13.97 -3.15 2.42
C SER A 71 -15.48 -3.09 2.74
N ILE A 72 -16.26 -2.52 1.82
CA ILE A 72 -17.71 -2.35 1.96
C ILE A 72 -18.44 -3.54 1.32
N VAL A 73 -18.06 -3.87 0.11
CA VAL A 73 -18.46 -5.08 -0.63
C VAL A 73 -17.20 -5.65 -1.28
N PRO A 74 -17.19 -6.89 -1.79
CA PRO A 74 -16.05 -7.40 -2.55
C PRO A 74 -15.63 -6.40 -3.63
N HIS A 75 -14.34 -6.12 -3.71
CA HIS A 75 -13.73 -5.18 -4.66
C HIS A 75 -14.07 -3.68 -4.48
N VAL A 76 -14.73 -3.28 -3.39
CA VAL A 76 -14.99 -1.87 -3.08
C VAL A 76 -14.62 -1.59 -1.63
N SER A 77 -13.77 -0.59 -1.41
CA SER A 77 -13.38 -0.11 -0.08
C SER A 77 -13.63 1.40 0.08
N ILE A 78 -13.57 1.84 1.32
CA ILE A 78 -13.47 3.25 1.68
C ILE A 78 -12.31 3.37 2.66
N SER A 79 -11.35 4.27 2.36
CA SER A 79 -10.28 4.66 3.27
C SER A 79 -10.63 5.95 3.98
N PHE A 80 -10.13 6.10 5.21
CA PHE A 80 -10.18 7.30 6.03
C PHE A 80 -8.75 7.61 6.49
N GLY A 81 -8.24 8.75 6.06
CA GLY A 81 -6.88 9.20 6.37
C GLY A 81 -6.87 10.56 7.05
N GLY A 82 -5.76 10.86 7.69
CA GLY A 82 -5.45 12.15 8.29
C GLY A 82 -4.11 12.11 8.98
N GLY A 83 -3.59 13.28 9.33
CA GLY A 83 -2.26 13.39 9.92
C GLY A 83 -2.14 14.55 10.89
N PHE A 84 -1.02 14.59 11.57
CA PHE A 84 -0.56 15.71 12.37
C PHE A 84 0.81 16.14 11.85
N ILE A 85 0.87 17.38 11.41
CA ILE A 85 2.08 17.99 10.85
C ILE A 85 2.69 19.00 11.81
N ASP A 86 4.03 19.04 11.84
CA ASP A 86 4.81 20.04 12.57
C ASP A 86 5.87 20.61 11.62
N ALA A 87 5.56 21.75 11.03
CA ALA A 87 6.41 22.43 10.05
C ALA A 87 7.16 23.61 10.69
N HIS A 88 8.48 23.71 10.41
CA HIS A 88 9.34 24.74 10.96
C HIS A 88 10.38 25.21 9.93
N SER A 89 9.95 25.88 8.87
CA SER A 89 10.85 26.44 7.88
C SER A 89 11.71 27.58 8.47
N PRO A 90 13.01 27.69 8.10
CA PRO A 90 13.87 28.77 8.55
C PRO A 90 13.31 30.14 8.17
N GLY A 91 13.03 30.97 9.17
CA GLY A 91 12.50 32.34 8.98
C GLY A 91 10.98 32.46 9.08
N ASP A 92 10.26 31.36 9.10
CA ASP A 92 8.80 31.34 9.29
C ASP A 92 8.42 30.92 10.72
N PRO A 93 7.26 31.37 11.23
CA PRO A 93 6.73 30.85 12.48
C PRO A 93 6.46 29.33 12.36
N ARG A 94 6.81 28.56 13.41
CA ARG A 94 6.42 27.14 13.48
C ARG A 94 4.91 27.01 13.37
N ALA A 95 4.46 26.15 12.47
CA ALA A 95 3.06 25.80 12.29
C ALA A 95 2.87 24.32 12.60
N SER A 96 1.91 24.00 13.46
CA SER A 96 1.60 22.60 13.78
C SER A 96 0.10 22.43 13.95
N GLY A 97 -0.40 21.25 13.63
CA GLY A 97 -1.82 20.94 13.74
C GLY A 97 -2.22 19.70 12.97
N TRP A 98 -3.51 19.39 13.03
CA TRP A 98 -4.11 18.31 12.27
C TRP A 98 -4.32 18.73 10.82
N GLU A 99 -3.98 17.87 9.90
CA GLU A 99 -4.29 17.99 8.48
C GLU A 99 -5.79 17.78 8.23
N ASN A 100 -6.24 18.06 7.01
CA ASN A 100 -7.60 17.74 6.61
C ASN A 100 -7.81 16.21 6.57
N THR A 101 -9.01 15.78 6.94
CA THR A 101 -9.41 14.39 6.78
C THR A 101 -9.59 14.08 5.30
N GLU A 102 -8.99 12.98 4.85
CA GLU A 102 -9.22 12.42 3.51
C GLU A 102 -10.17 11.22 3.59
N ILE A 103 -11.08 11.12 2.61
CA ILE A 103 -11.94 9.96 2.39
C ILE A 103 -11.74 9.50 0.96
N THR A 104 -11.41 8.20 0.78
CA THR A 104 -11.11 7.64 -0.53
C THR A 104 -11.91 6.35 -0.80
N PRO A 105 -13.10 6.44 -1.44
CA PRO A 105 -13.72 5.26 -2.05
C PRO A 105 -12.86 4.73 -3.20
N THR A 106 -12.65 3.39 -3.22
CA THR A 106 -11.86 2.67 -4.22
C THR A 106 -12.66 1.51 -4.78
N TRP A 107 -12.62 1.31 -6.09
CA TRP A 107 -13.21 0.19 -6.81
C TRP A 107 -12.15 -0.54 -7.63
N GLN A 108 -11.84 -1.77 -7.24
CA GLN A 108 -10.94 -2.70 -7.94
C GLN A 108 -11.74 -3.42 -9.04
N PHE A 109 -11.67 -2.93 -10.27
CA PHE A 109 -12.52 -3.39 -11.38
C PHE A 109 -11.86 -4.44 -12.27
N ILE A 110 -10.55 -4.65 -12.17
CA ILE A 110 -9.82 -5.74 -12.85
C ILE A 110 -8.92 -6.44 -11.85
N THR A 111 -9.00 -7.79 -11.85
CA THR A 111 -8.03 -8.67 -11.21
C THR A 111 -7.79 -9.86 -12.13
N ASP A 112 -6.63 -9.94 -12.73
CA ASP A 112 -6.22 -11.04 -13.62
C ASP A 112 -5.03 -11.79 -13.02
N ALA A 113 -5.34 -12.90 -12.37
CA ALA A 113 -4.36 -13.79 -11.75
C ALA A 113 -3.36 -14.37 -12.78
N GLY A 114 -3.81 -14.64 -14.01
CA GLY A 114 -2.98 -15.26 -15.03
C GLY A 114 -1.88 -14.34 -15.56
N SER A 115 -2.12 -13.03 -15.56
CA SER A 115 -1.14 -12.02 -15.96
C SER A 115 -0.56 -11.24 -14.79
N GLU A 116 -0.91 -11.57 -13.54
CA GLU A 116 -0.55 -10.80 -12.34
C GLU A 116 -0.88 -9.30 -12.50
N PHE A 117 -2.10 -9.00 -12.97
CA PHE A 117 -2.53 -7.63 -13.25
C PHE A 117 -3.76 -7.25 -12.42
N VAL A 118 -3.73 -6.05 -11.86
CA VAL A 118 -4.84 -5.44 -11.13
C VAL A 118 -5.02 -4.00 -11.59
N ALA A 119 -6.27 -3.52 -11.60
CA ALA A 119 -6.56 -2.12 -11.84
C ALA A 119 -7.76 -1.65 -11.01
N SER A 120 -7.67 -0.42 -10.52
CA SER A 120 -8.65 0.21 -9.66
C SER A 120 -8.91 1.66 -10.04
N ALA A 121 -10.10 2.14 -9.73
CA ALA A 121 -10.47 3.55 -9.78
C ALA A 121 -10.76 4.03 -8.37
N ALA A 122 -10.29 5.20 -8.03
CA ALA A 122 -10.52 5.82 -6.72
C ALA A 122 -10.87 7.31 -6.85
N MET A 123 -11.44 7.86 -5.78
CA MET A 123 -11.74 9.27 -5.65
C MET A 123 -11.29 9.74 -4.27
N SER A 124 -10.12 10.37 -4.16
CA SER A 124 -9.74 11.03 -2.91
C SER A 124 -10.51 12.34 -2.74
N ILE A 125 -11.03 12.55 -1.54
CA ILE A 125 -11.77 13.72 -1.13
C ILE A 125 -11.12 14.23 0.16
N GLU A 126 -10.25 15.22 0.04
CA GLU A 126 -9.70 15.95 1.18
C GLU A 126 -10.72 17.02 1.61
N ILE A 127 -11.26 16.88 2.82
CA ILE A 127 -12.36 17.72 3.32
C ILE A 127 -11.82 19.04 3.87
N GLY A 128 -11.93 20.10 3.11
CA GLY A 128 -11.43 21.41 3.47
C GLY A 128 -11.99 21.93 4.80
N GLY A 129 -11.10 22.43 5.65
CA GLY A 129 -11.44 22.98 6.96
C GLY A 129 -11.77 21.95 8.03
N SER A 130 -11.58 20.67 7.78
CA SER A 130 -11.72 19.62 8.82
C SER A 130 -10.50 19.54 9.75
N GLY A 131 -9.36 20.07 9.31
CA GLY A 131 -8.13 20.15 10.07
C GLY A 131 -7.90 21.47 10.79
N SER A 132 -6.68 21.68 11.26
CA SER A 132 -6.25 22.90 11.96
C SER A 132 -5.94 24.01 11.00
N GLY A 133 -6.51 25.19 11.19
CA GLY A 133 -6.37 26.33 10.28
C GLY A 133 -4.95 26.89 10.14
N ALA A 134 -3.96 26.38 10.90
CA ALA A 134 -2.55 26.72 10.76
C ALA A 134 -1.84 25.93 9.65
N VAL A 135 -2.31 24.73 9.32
CA VAL A 135 -1.67 23.79 8.40
C VAL A 135 -2.63 23.27 7.33
N ALA A 136 -3.92 23.17 7.62
CA ALA A 136 -4.92 22.56 6.75
C ALA A 136 -5.58 23.59 5.81
N ASP A 137 -5.81 23.17 4.58
CA ASP A 137 -6.54 23.96 3.59
C ASP A 137 -8.02 24.14 3.95
N LYS A 138 -8.59 25.32 3.62
CA LYS A 138 -10.00 25.65 3.91
C LYS A 138 -10.97 25.20 2.82
N PHE A 139 -10.47 24.69 1.71
CA PHE A 139 -11.28 24.24 0.57
C PHE A 139 -11.10 22.73 0.40
N THR A 140 -12.14 22.08 -0.09
CA THR A 140 -12.12 20.65 -0.40
C THR A 140 -11.39 20.43 -1.73
N THR A 141 -10.53 19.39 -1.77
CA THR A 141 -9.87 18.94 -3.00
C THR A 141 -10.42 17.58 -3.40
N TYR A 142 -10.77 17.43 -4.68
CA TYR A 142 -11.23 16.18 -5.28
C TYR A 142 -10.17 15.65 -6.21
N THR A 143 -9.78 14.39 -6.04
CA THR A 143 -8.75 13.76 -6.88
C THR A 143 -9.25 12.41 -7.41
N PRO A 144 -9.95 12.38 -8.58
CA PRO A 144 -10.16 11.11 -9.28
C PRO A 144 -8.83 10.49 -9.67
N LYS A 145 -8.70 9.15 -9.45
CA LYS A 145 -7.46 8.39 -9.65
C LYS A 145 -7.73 7.10 -10.41
N ILE A 146 -6.78 6.68 -11.24
CA ILE A 146 -6.67 5.32 -11.77
C ILE A 146 -5.38 4.74 -11.23
N LEU A 147 -5.47 3.51 -10.74
CA LEU A 147 -4.37 2.77 -10.14
C LEU A 147 -4.20 1.43 -10.85
N PHE A 148 -2.98 0.92 -10.92
CA PHE A 148 -2.71 -0.40 -11.46
C PHE A 148 -1.52 -1.07 -10.77
N GLY A 149 -1.50 -2.40 -10.83
CA GLY A 149 -0.37 -3.23 -10.43
C GLY A 149 -0.10 -4.29 -11.49
N LYS A 150 1.17 -4.57 -11.77
CA LYS A 150 1.59 -5.55 -12.77
C LYS A 150 2.83 -6.30 -12.32
N GLY A 151 2.71 -7.61 -12.15
CA GLY A 151 3.83 -8.52 -11.96
C GLY A 151 4.40 -9.04 -13.28
N PHE A 152 5.64 -9.50 -13.24
CA PHE A 152 6.36 -10.01 -14.41
C PHE A 152 6.59 -11.54 -14.34
N GLY A 153 5.79 -12.28 -13.57
CA GLY A 153 5.91 -13.73 -13.40
C GLY A 153 5.80 -14.55 -14.68
N GLY A 154 5.07 -14.05 -15.68
CA GLY A 154 4.91 -14.67 -17.00
C GLY A 154 6.11 -14.55 -17.96
N LEU A 155 7.24 -13.95 -17.57
CA LEU A 155 8.43 -13.85 -18.41
C LEU A 155 9.03 -15.24 -18.72
N PRO A 156 9.67 -15.42 -19.90
CA PRO A 156 10.30 -16.70 -20.28
C PRO A 156 11.48 -17.07 -19.35
N ASP A 157 11.89 -18.34 -19.38
CA ASP A 157 12.97 -18.84 -18.51
C ASP A 157 14.31 -18.12 -18.74
N SER A 158 14.57 -17.63 -19.93
CA SER A 158 15.76 -16.82 -20.22
C SER A 158 15.79 -15.50 -19.43
N MET A 159 14.65 -15.03 -18.92
CA MET A 159 14.49 -13.81 -18.13
C MET A 159 13.99 -14.12 -16.69
N ALA A 160 14.15 -15.35 -16.21
CA ALA A 160 13.59 -15.79 -14.94
C ALA A 160 13.94 -14.89 -13.75
N LEU A 161 15.15 -14.32 -13.70
CA LEU A 161 15.57 -13.40 -12.65
C LEU A 161 14.82 -12.04 -12.65
N LEU A 162 14.10 -11.71 -13.70
CA LEU A 162 13.24 -10.52 -13.77
C LEU A 162 11.80 -10.83 -13.35
N ARG A 163 11.41 -12.10 -13.22
CA ARG A 163 10.08 -12.49 -12.74
C ARG A 163 9.71 -11.95 -11.36
N PRO A 164 10.66 -11.79 -10.39
CA PRO A 164 10.35 -11.16 -9.10
C PRO A 164 10.01 -9.67 -9.17
N LEU A 165 10.28 -8.99 -10.29
CA LEU A 165 9.89 -7.59 -10.47
C LEU A 165 8.37 -7.45 -10.54
N ALA A 166 7.88 -6.36 -9.96
CA ALA A 166 6.54 -5.84 -10.18
C ALA A 166 6.58 -4.32 -10.26
N VAL A 167 5.53 -3.73 -10.81
CA VAL A 167 5.31 -2.29 -10.84
C VAL A 167 3.91 -1.99 -10.38
N THR A 168 3.75 -0.94 -9.58
CA THR A 168 2.47 -0.30 -9.29
C THR A 168 2.48 1.12 -9.83
N GLY A 169 1.31 1.68 -10.04
CA GLY A 169 1.23 3.06 -10.52
C GLY A 169 -0.13 3.69 -10.26
N VAL A 170 -0.11 5.00 -10.09
CA VAL A 170 -1.28 5.84 -9.91
C VAL A 170 -1.17 7.08 -10.79
N VAL A 171 -2.30 7.47 -11.37
CA VAL A 171 -2.48 8.76 -12.04
C VAL A 171 -3.79 9.35 -11.56
N GLY A 172 -3.73 10.58 -11.04
CA GLY A 172 -4.87 11.32 -10.52
C GLY A 172 -4.86 12.77 -11.00
N TYR A 173 -6.00 13.41 -10.91
CA TYR A 173 -6.17 14.81 -11.28
C TYR A 173 -6.75 15.57 -10.10
N ALA A 174 -5.92 16.35 -9.40
CA ALA A 174 -6.33 17.12 -8.23
C ALA A 174 -7.06 18.40 -8.65
N ILE A 175 -8.29 18.55 -8.18
CA ILE A 175 -9.21 19.63 -8.46
C ILE A 175 -9.51 20.38 -7.15
N PRO A 176 -8.74 21.44 -6.81
CA PRO A 176 -9.02 22.25 -5.64
C PRO A 176 -10.36 23.00 -5.76
N GLY A 177 -11.14 23.05 -4.69
CA GLY A 177 -12.40 23.79 -4.60
C GLY A 177 -12.22 25.31 -4.55
N THR A 178 -11.11 25.82 -5.06
CA THR A 178 -10.77 27.25 -5.11
C THR A 178 -10.04 27.59 -6.40
N SER A 179 -10.31 28.77 -6.95
CA SER A 179 -9.58 29.28 -8.11
C SER A 179 -8.20 29.88 -7.77
N ARG A 180 -7.83 29.89 -6.49
CA ARG A 180 -6.52 30.43 -6.04
C ARG A 180 -5.39 29.41 -6.16
N GLN A 181 -5.73 28.13 -6.21
CA GLN A 181 -4.78 27.04 -6.38
C GLN A 181 -5.01 26.39 -7.76
N SER A 182 -3.93 26.10 -8.46
CA SER A 182 -4.02 25.43 -9.77
C SER A 182 -4.34 23.95 -9.58
N GLU A 183 -5.14 23.42 -10.48
CA GLU A 183 -5.30 21.98 -10.66
C GLU A 183 -3.94 21.34 -10.99
N SER A 184 -3.76 20.07 -10.61
CA SER A 184 -2.51 19.37 -10.87
C SER A 184 -2.73 17.92 -11.27
N LEU A 185 -1.82 17.39 -12.10
CA LEU A 185 -1.70 15.98 -12.38
C LEU A 185 -0.84 15.36 -11.28
N ALA A 186 -1.45 14.55 -10.42
CA ALA A 186 -0.76 13.72 -9.44
C ALA A 186 -0.45 12.37 -10.08
N TRP A 187 0.80 11.92 -10.00
CA TRP A 187 1.20 10.63 -10.57
C TRP A 187 2.38 10.04 -9.81
N GLY A 188 2.41 8.73 -9.76
CA GLY A 188 3.42 8.02 -8.99
C GLY A 188 3.38 6.53 -9.24
N GLY A 189 4.13 5.80 -8.42
CA GLY A 189 4.15 4.35 -8.44
C GLY A 189 5.41 3.78 -7.81
N ALA A 190 5.54 2.47 -7.85
CA ALA A 190 6.67 1.73 -7.33
C ALA A 190 7.24 0.75 -8.37
N ILE A 191 8.54 0.52 -8.27
CA ILE A 191 9.22 -0.63 -8.87
C ILE A 191 9.76 -1.45 -7.71
N GLU A 192 9.33 -2.68 -7.60
CA GLU A 192 9.58 -3.57 -6.47
C GLU A 192 10.18 -4.91 -6.93
N TYR A 193 11.01 -5.52 -6.08
CA TYR A 193 11.62 -6.81 -6.33
C TYR A 193 11.39 -7.75 -5.16
N SER A 194 10.46 -8.69 -5.29
CA SER A 194 10.07 -9.61 -4.22
C SER A 194 11.10 -10.73 -4.04
N LEU A 195 11.80 -10.77 -2.89
CA LEU A 195 12.69 -11.89 -2.56
C LEU A 195 11.90 -13.17 -2.25
N LEU A 196 10.66 -13.04 -1.75
CA LEU A 196 9.78 -14.18 -1.53
C LEU A 196 9.41 -14.86 -2.85
N TYR A 197 9.03 -14.06 -3.86
CA TYR A 197 8.74 -14.56 -5.20
C TYR A 197 9.96 -15.22 -5.83
N LEU A 198 11.14 -14.61 -5.69
CA LEU A 198 12.41 -15.16 -6.18
C LEU A 198 12.65 -16.57 -5.62
N GLN A 199 12.50 -16.71 -4.31
CA GLN A 199 12.78 -17.99 -3.61
C GLN A 199 11.75 -19.06 -3.94
N ASN A 200 10.47 -18.73 -4.01
CA ASN A 200 9.38 -19.69 -4.17
C ASN A 200 9.12 -20.09 -5.63
N ASN A 201 9.24 -19.14 -6.57
CA ASN A 201 8.78 -19.32 -7.95
C ASN A 201 9.91 -19.33 -8.99
N VAL A 202 11.13 -18.91 -8.63
CA VAL A 202 12.23 -18.81 -9.59
C VAL A 202 13.40 -19.71 -9.19
N ARG A 203 13.96 -19.48 -8.02
CA ARG A 203 15.12 -20.20 -7.54
C ARG A 203 15.22 -20.16 -6.01
N ASP A 204 15.23 -21.30 -5.37
CA ASP A 204 15.49 -21.39 -3.93
C ASP A 204 16.91 -20.89 -3.60
N GLN A 205 16.96 -19.73 -2.95
CA GLN A 205 18.18 -19.07 -2.50
C GLN A 205 18.54 -19.48 -1.06
N ARG A 206 17.70 -20.28 -0.38
CA ARG A 206 17.81 -20.65 1.03
C ARG A 206 17.89 -19.44 1.95
N PHE A 207 17.15 -18.37 1.62
CA PHE A 207 17.02 -17.25 2.50
C PHE A 207 16.38 -17.66 3.83
N SER A 208 16.78 -17.02 4.92
CA SER A 208 16.00 -17.12 6.16
C SER A 208 14.58 -16.56 5.91
N SER A 209 13.60 -16.98 6.71
CA SER A 209 12.22 -16.46 6.61
C SER A 209 12.15 -14.94 6.67
N PHE A 210 12.97 -14.30 7.50
CA PHE A 210 13.05 -12.85 7.58
C PHE A 210 13.54 -12.22 6.27
N VAL A 211 14.62 -12.72 5.68
CA VAL A 211 15.19 -12.18 4.43
C VAL A 211 14.27 -12.42 3.24
N ALA A 212 13.62 -13.59 3.18
CA ALA A 212 12.68 -13.90 2.10
C ALA A 212 11.50 -12.90 2.05
N GLN A 213 11.06 -12.38 3.19
CA GLN A 213 9.95 -11.43 3.30
C GLN A 213 10.34 -9.97 2.98
N LEU A 214 11.58 -9.71 2.59
CA LEU A 214 12.02 -8.38 2.17
C LEU A 214 11.68 -8.13 0.70
N THR A 215 11.21 -6.92 0.44
CA THR A 215 10.97 -6.37 -0.90
C THR A 215 11.70 -5.03 -1.03
N PRO A 216 12.92 -4.99 -1.62
CA PRO A 216 13.52 -3.76 -2.07
C PRO A 216 12.65 -3.07 -3.11
N LEU A 217 12.52 -1.75 -3.02
CA LEU A 217 11.69 -0.96 -3.94
C LEU A 217 12.25 0.44 -4.16
N VAL A 218 11.73 1.08 -5.18
CA VAL A 218 11.84 2.52 -5.38
C VAL A 218 10.45 3.03 -5.70
N GLU A 219 9.94 3.90 -4.84
CA GLU A 219 8.70 4.64 -5.10
C GLU A 219 8.98 6.02 -5.68
N PHE A 220 7.99 6.60 -6.31
CA PHE A 220 7.98 8.01 -6.70
C PHE A 220 6.58 8.57 -6.59
N LYS A 221 6.48 9.78 -6.07
CA LYS A 221 5.23 10.53 -5.90
C LYS A 221 5.46 11.94 -6.44
N LEU A 222 4.76 12.29 -7.51
CA LEU A 222 4.98 13.51 -8.28
C LEU A 222 3.68 14.27 -8.49
N SER A 223 3.78 15.60 -8.49
CA SER A 223 2.67 16.51 -8.79
C SER A 223 3.10 17.54 -9.83
N SER A 224 2.32 17.65 -10.89
CA SER A 224 2.57 18.55 -12.02
C SER A 224 1.40 19.54 -12.17
N PRO A 225 1.57 20.83 -11.80
CA PRO A 225 0.54 21.83 -11.99
C PRO A 225 0.15 21.92 -13.48
N THR A 226 -1.16 22.06 -13.77
CA THR A 226 -1.67 22.24 -15.15
C THR A 226 -1.47 23.65 -15.66
N GLY A 227 -1.22 24.61 -14.76
CA GLY A 227 -0.88 25.99 -15.07
C GLY A 227 0.63 26.26 -15.02
N ALA A 228 1.00 27.47 -14.63
CA ALA A 228 2.40 27.84 -14.41
C ALA A 228 2.91 27.16 -13.14
N GLY A 229 4.07 26.50 -13.24
CA GLY A 229 4.70 25.80 -12.11
C GLY A 229 5.66 24.73 -12.60
N ARG A 230 6.38 24.11 -11.65
CA ARG A 230 7.26 22.99 -11.92
C ARG A 230 6.66 21.72 -11.30
N THR A 231 6.91 20.59 -11.91
CA THR A 231 6.67 19.30 -11.26
C THR A 231 7.48 19.22 -9.98
N THR A 232 6.82 18.90 -8.88
CA THR A 232 7.41 18.64 -7.56
C THR A 232 7.19 17.19 -7.18
N GLY A 233 7.88 16.72 -6.15
CA GLY A 233 7.72 15.38 -5.61
C GLY A 233 9.03 14.72 -5.27
N THR A 234 9.00 13.43 -4.99
CA THR A 234 10.10 12.68 -4.42
C THR A 234 10.36 11.37 -5.14
N ILE A 235 11.59 10.87 -5.03
CA ILE A 235 11.99 9.50 -5.36
C ILE A 235 12.40 8.85 -4.06
N ASN A 236 11.81 7.71 -3.74
CA ASN A 236 11.89 7.09 -2.44
C ASN A 236 12.44 5.65 -2.57
N PRO A 237 13.77 5.48 -2.60
CA PRO A 237 14.36 4.14 -2.49
C PRO A 237 14.21 3.63 -1.06
N GLY A 238 13.80 2.35 -0.92
CA GLY A 238 13.52 1.78 0.37
C GLY A 238 13.44 0.27 0.41
N LEU A 239 12.93 -0.20 1.53
CA LEU A 239 12.79 -1.61 1.83
C LEU A 239 11.50 -1.84 2.61
N ILE A 240 10.72 -2.83 2.17
CA ILE A 240 9.55 -3.32 2.88
C ILE A 240 9.84 -4.71 3.40
N TRP A 241 9.46 -4.99 4.63
CA TRP A 241 9.36 -6.31 5.21
C TRP A 241 7.90 -6.64 5.48
N SER A 242 7.38 -7.70 4.87
CA SER A 242 5.97 -8.11 4.99
C SER A 242 5.86 -9.44 5.72
N GLY A 243 5.33 -9.41 6.94
CA GLY A 243 4.92 -10.59 7.69
C GLY A 243 3.48 -11.00 7.35
N GLN A 244 2.96 -11.96 8.10
CA GLN A 244 1.57 -12.44 7.92
C GLN A 244 0.52 -11.39 8.33
N TYR A 245 0.79 -10.62 9.39
CA TYR A 245 -0.19 -9.73 10.02
C TYR A 245 0.21 -8.25 9.93
N THR A 246 1.48 -8.00 9.64
CA THR A 246 2.06 -6.65 9.71
C THR A 246 3.12 -6.48 8.65
N GLN A 247 3.27 -5.23 8.21
CA GLN A 247 4.34 -4.79 7.34
C GLN A 247 5.10 -3.65 8.01
N PHE A 248 6.41 -3.62 7.82
CA PHE A 248 7.30 -2.51 8.17
C PHE A 248 7.97 -2.01 6.92
N ALA A 249 7.93 -0.72 6.72
CA ALA A 249 8.57 -0.08 5.58
C ALA A 249 9.43 1.09 6.02
N ALA A 250 10.54 1.30 5.31
CA ALA A 250 11.41 2.46 5.50
C ALA A 250 12.01 2.87 4.16
N GLU A 251 11.94 4.18 3.86
CA GLU A 251 12.40 4.77 2.61
C GLU A 251 13.15 6.08 2.86
N ALA A 252 14.09 6.40 1.98
CA ALA A 252 14.64 7.73 1.91
C ALA A 252 13.73 8.62 1.06
N ILE A 253 13.43 9.82 1.50
CA ILE A 253 12.68 10.83 0.74
C ILE A 253 13.69 11.72 0.02
N ILE A 254 13.82 11.58 -1.29
CA ILE A 254 14.76 12.36 -2.10
C ILE A 254 13.97 13.34 -2.98
N PRO A 255 14.02 14.66 -2.71
CA PRO A 255 13.36 15.65 -3.54
C PRO A 255 13.87 15.62 -4.98
N VAL A 256 12.97 15.65 -5.98
CA VAL A 256 13.36 15.64 -7.41
C VAL A 256 13.97 16.96 -7.88
N ASN A 257 13.75 18.05 -7.14
CA ASN A 257 14.30 19.37 -7.42
C ASN A 257 14.16 20.32 -6.21
N HIS A 258 14.81 21.50 -6.28
CA HIS A 258 14.76 22.53 -5.22
C HIS A 258 13.35 23.10 -4.93
N ALA A 259 12.38 22.96 -5.85
CA ALA A 259 11.01 23.40 -5.58
C ALA A 259 10.27 22.41 -4.65
N THR A 260 10.72 21.16 -4.60
CA THR A 260 10.24 20.15 -3.66
C THR A 260 10.94 20.29 -2.30
N GLY A 261 12.22 20.57 -2.30
CA GLY A 261 13.06 20.69 -1.11
C GLY A 261 14.52 20.48 -1.40
N ASP A 262 15.38 20.69 -0.39
CA ASP A 262 16.83 20.63 -0.50
C ASP A 262 17.45 19.53 0.38
N THR A 263 16.68 18.87 1.22
CA THR A 263 17.17 17.87 2.18
C THR A 263 16.59 16.50 1.90
N VAL A 264 17.36 15.46 2.16
CA VAL A 264 16.88 14.09 2.15
C VAL A 264 16.19 13.82 3.48
N GLY A 265 14.97 13.26 3.40
CA GLY A 265 14.18 12.84 4.53
C GLY A 265 14.13 11.32 4.69
N VAL A 266 13.29 10.88 5.62
CA VAL A 266 13.01 9.47 5.89
C VAL A 266 11.49 9.29 6.02
N LEU A 267 10.96 8.27 5.36
CA LEU A 267 9.58 7.81 5.47
C LEU A 267 9.57 6.43 6.11
N MET A 268 8.74 6.23 7.11
CA MET A 268 8.59 4.94 7.80
C MET A 268 7.11 4.65 8.03
N GLN A 269 6.73 3.37 7.92
CA GLN A 269 5.36 2.96 8.19
C GLN A 269 5.30 1.63 8.93
N LEU A 270 4.36 1.55 9.86
CA LEU A 270 3.83 0.31 10.40
C LEU A 270 2.43 0.09 9.84
N HIS A 271 2.21 -1.06 9.23
CA HIS A 271 0.97 -1.42 8.56
C HIS A 271 0.43 -2.73 9.12
N PHE A 272 -0.88 -2.81 9.36
CA PHE A 272 -1.58 -3.97 9.88
C PHE A 272 -2.59 -4.49 8.86
N TYR A 273 -2.53 -5.76 8.60
CA TYR A 273 -3.42 -6.51 7.73
C TYR A 273 -4.62 -7.01 8.52
N LEU A 274 -5.71 -6.23 8.56
CA LEU A 274 -6.86 -6.54 9.41
C LEU A 274 -7.67 -7.74 8.92
N ASP A 275 -7.62 -8.03 7.63
CA ASP A 275 -8.21 -9.22 7.03
C ASP A 275 -7.52 -10.51 7.52
N ASP A 276 -6.21 -10.49 7.73
CA ASP A 276 -5.46 -11.61 8.32
C ASP A 276 -5.55 -11.66 9.85
N ILE A 277 -5.58 -10.50 10.52
CA ILE A 277 -5.67 -10.44 11.99
C ILE A 277 -7.09 -10.80 12.46
N PHE A 278 -8.11 -10.36 11.74
CA PHE A 278 -9.53 -10.50 12.11
C PHE A 278 -10.38 -11.11 10.97
N PRO A 279 -10.05 -12.32 10.46
CA PRO A 279 -10.61 -12.88 9.22
C PRO A 279 -12.14 -13.17 9.29
N HIS A 280 -12.74 -13.09 10.46
CA HIS A 280 -14.17 -13.36 10.68
C HIS A 280 -14.94 -12.15 11.24
N SER A 281 -14.33 -10.96 11.26
CA SER A 281 -14.95 -9.74 11.82
C SER A 281 -14.53 -8.49 11.07
N LEU A 282 -13.53 -7.74 11.58
CA LEU A 282 -13.06 -6.50 10.96
C LEU A 282 -12.41 -6.71 9.58
N GLY A 283 -11.90 -7.89 9.30
CA GLY A 283 -11.26 -8.24 8.03
C GLY A 283 -12.20 -8.85 7.00
N THR A 284 -13.52 -8.63 7.10
CA THR A 284 -14.50 -9.10 6.10
C THR A 284 -15.31 -7.92 5.57
N PRO A 285 -15.71 -7.90 4.28
CA PRO A 285 -16.57 -6.86 3.75
C PRO A 285 -17.84 -6.68 4.59
N ILE A 286 -18.29 -5.43 4.76
CA ILE A 286 -19.50 -5.11 5.55
C ILE A 286 -20.72 -5.79 4.94
N PHE A 287 -20.80 -5.88 3.61
CA PHE A 287 -21.87 -6.52 2.88
C PHE A 287 -21.33 -7.54 1.88
N GLY A 288 -21.97 -8.71 1.80
CA GLY A 288 -21.63 -9.73 0.80
C GLY A 288 -20.36 -10.55 1.09
N GLY A 289 -19.74 -10.39 2.24
CA GLY A 289 -18.74 -11.34 2.74
C GLY A 289 -19.42 -12.67 3.05
N ASN A 290 -18.92 -13.77 2.50
CA ASN A 290 -19.36 -15.09 2.98
C ASN A 290 -18.87 -15.24 4.42
N PRO A 291 -19.74 -15.70 5.35
CA PRO A 291 -19.33 -16.00 6.73
C PRO A 291 -18.33 -17.17 6.77
#